data_88493f908ff51197a9021a71a28dc601
#
_entry.id   88493f908ff51197a9021a71a28dc601
#
_cell.length_a   1.000
_cell.length_b   1.000
_cell.length_c   1.000
_cell.angle_alpha   90.00
_cell.angle_beta   90.00
_cell.angle_gamma   90.00
#
_symmetry.space_group_name_H-M   'P 1'
#
loop_
_entity.id
_entity.type
_entity.pdbx_description
1 polymer ?
#
loop_
_entity_poly.entity_id
_entity_poly.type
_entity_poly.pdbx_seq_one_letter_code
_entity_poly.pdbx_strand_id
1 'polypeptide(L)'
;MHFLVNGEGKYELHLTMRTWKSEKIPVKSLAGTLSNLTGRRLIPGKEGAQLIGTDYTTVVFREGPSYYTMSGIARIGKGCSNISGDSFTMMDLPGGKRGVALSDGMGCGQAACRESTLVIELLEELLEAGFPEKTAIQMINTTLVCGREEIHYSTIDLTVFDLYTGECELIKAGASSTFIRRKDQIEHLTSTSLPIGVMNSLEIDSVKRQLTDGTYVIMLTDGVLDALPVGEQDFLLETIIKGTEIRNPKELARHIL
;
A
#
# COMPACT_ATOMS: atom_id res chain seq x y z
N MET A 1 -23.73 23.05 -16.35
CA MET A 1 -22.43 22.46 -16.00
C MET A 1 -21.89 23.15 -14.78
N HIS A 2 -21.60 22.43 -13.72
CA HIS A 2 -21.04 22.97 -12.48
C HIS A 2 -19.78 22.19 -12.13
N PHE A 3 -18.73 22.92 -11.79
CA PHE A 3 -17.47 22.39 -11.27
C PHE A 3 -17.43 22.69 -9.77
N LEU A 4 -17.28 21.65 -8.95
CA LEU A 4 -17.23 21.78 -7.50
C LEU A 4 -15.92 21.13 -7.00
N VAL A 5 -15.43 21.64 -5.88
CA VAL A 5 -14.34 21.00 -5.13
C VAL A 5 -14.99 20.46 -3.86
N ASN A 6 -14.86 19.15 -3.63
CA ASN A 6 -15.39 18.53 -2.42
C ASN A 6 -14.53 18.85 -1.18
N GLY A 7 -15.00 18.44 0.00
CA GLY A 7 -14.28 18.68 1.27
C GLY A 7 -12.90 18.03 1.36
N GLU A 8 -12.57 17.10 0.47
CA GLU A 8 -11.24 16.45 0.36
C GLU A 8 -10.33 17.13 -0.68
N GLY A 9 -10.75 18.25 -1.25
CA GLY A 9 -10.00 18.99 -2.28
C GLY A 9 -10.06 18.35 -3.67
N LYS A 10 -10.89 17.31 -3.87
CA LYS A 10 -11.07 16.62 -5.16
C LYS A 10 -12.16 17.27 -5.98
N TYR A 11 -12.01 17.23 -7.29
CA TYR A 11 -12.95 17.85 -8.20
C TYR A 11 -14.16 16.96 -8.48
N GLU A 12 -15.33 17.57 -8.45
CA GLU A 12 -16.59 16.99 -8.94
C GLU A 12 -17.13 17.83 -10.09
N LEU A 13 -17.53 17.18 -11.16
CA LEU A 13 -18.14 17.80 -12.32
C LEU A 13 -19.58 17.30 -12.47
N HIS A 14 -20.53 18.20 -12.27
CA HIS A 14 -21.96 17.93 -12.45
C HIS A 14 -22.37 18.40 -13.84
N LEU A 15 -22.83 17.47 -14.67
CA LEU A 15 -23.30 17.74 -16.03
C LEU A 15 -24.76 17.34 -16.18
N THR A 16 -25.62 18.30 -16.55
CA THR A 16 -26.99 18.03 -16.97
C THR A 16 -27.03 18.14 -18.50
N MET A 17 -27.37 17.04 -19.17
CA MET A 17 -27.36 16.95 -20.64
C MET A 17 -28.39 15.97 -21.15
N ARG A 18 -28.65 16.03 -22.45
CA ARG A 18 -29.47 15.06 -23.20
C ARG A 18 -28.90 14.86 -24.57
N THR A 19 -29.24 13.77 -25.24
CA THR A 19 -28.95 13.57 -26.67
C THR A 19 -29.99 14.26 -27.53
N TRP A 20 -29.57 14.80 -28.68
CA TRP A 20 -30.47 15.39 -29.65
C TRP A 20 -31.11 14.34 -30.54
N LYS A 21 -30.46 13.19 -30.70
CA LYS A 21 -30.93 12.03 -31.50
C LYS A 21 -31.31 10.91 -30.52
N SER A 22 -32.12 9.94 -31.05
CA SER A 22 -32.51 8.76 -30.27
C SER A 22 -31.37 7.83 -29.83
N GLU A 23 -30.14 8.20 -30.19
CA GLU A 23 -28.93 7.44 -29.86
C GLU A 23 -28.55 7.66 -28.40
N LYS A 24 -28.35 6.58 -27.64
CA LYS A 24 -27.95 6.63 -26.24
C LYS A 24 -26.44 6.69 -26.15
N ILE A 25 -25.91 7.62 -25.36
CA ILE A 25 -24.47 7.78 -25.12
C ILE A 25 -24.08 7.16 -23.75
N PRO A 26 -23.15 6.19 -23.73
CA PRO A 26 -22.63 5.67 -22.46
C PRO A 26 -21.89 6.75 -21.67
N VAL A 27 -22.21 6.89 -20.39
CA VAL A 27 -21.56 7.87 -19.50
C VAL A 27 -20.04 7.63 -19.42
N LYS A 28 -19.61 6.36 -19.47
CA LYS A 28 -18.19 6.01 -19.49
C LYS A 28 -17.41 6.60 -20.67
N SER A 29 -18.02 6.71 -21.86
CA SER A 29 -17.34 7.30 -23.03
C SER A 29 -17.12 8.81 -22.85
N LEU A 30 -18.02 9.49 -22.15
CA LEU A 30 -17.88 10.91 -21.83
C LEU A 30 -16.76 11.16 -20.83
N ALA A 31 -16.55 10.24 -19.87
CA ALA A 31 -15.47 10.37 -18.88
C ALA A 31 -14.10 10.54 -19.55
N GLY A 32 -13.82 9.77 -20.60
CA GLY A 32 -12.56 9.89 -21.36
C GLY A 32 -12.41 11.24 -22.04
N THR A 33 -13.46 11.72 -22.70
CA THR A 33 -13.46 13.04 -23.37
C THR A 33 -13.28 14.17 -22.36
N LEU A 34 -13.99 14.10 -21.23
CA LEU A 34 -13.90 15.09 -20.16
C LEU A 34 -12.54 15.08 -19.49
N SER A 35 -11.97 13.90 -19.30
CA SER A 35 -10.61 13.76 -18.74
C SER A 35 -9.58 14.43 -19.64
N ASN A 36 -9.67 14.22 -20.95
CA ASN A 36 -8.77 14.88 -21.92
C ASN A 36 -8.93 16.40 -21.93
N LEU A 37 -10.17 16.89 -21.84
CA LEU A 37 -10.45 18.34 -21.85
C LEU A 37 -10.02 19.06 -20.56
N THR A 38 -10.12 18.37 -19.43
CA THR A 38 -9.81 18.97 -18.12
C THR A 38 -8.37 18.72 -17.66
N GLY A 39 -7.65 17.81 -18.34
CA GLY A 39 -6.33 17.34 -17.91
C GLY A 39 -6.36 16.54 -16.59
N ARG A 40 -7.56 16.09 -16.17
CA ARG A 40 -7.77 15.33 -14.91
C ARG A 40 -8.47 14.04 -15.21
N ARG A 41 -8.11 12.96 -14.53
CA ARG A 41 -8.79 11.69 -14.66
C ARG A 41 -10.17 11.78 -13.99
N LEU A 42 -11.22 11.85 -14.79
CA LEU A 42 -12.61 11.87 -14.33
C LEU A 42 -13.24 10.50 -14.51
N ILE A 43 -13.93 10.03 -13.50
CA ILE A 43 -14.68 8.78 -13.50
C ILE A 43 -16.16 9.06 -13.17
N PRO A 44 -17.12 8.32 -13.77
CA PRO A 44 -18.51 8.47 -13.37
C PRO A 44 -18.74 8.11 -11.92
N GLY A 45 -19.56 8.87 -11.21
CA GLY A 45 -20.02 8.52 -9.87
C GLY A 45 -20.74 7.17 -9.88
N LYS A 46 -20.63 6.41 -8.79
CA LYS A 46 -21.28 5.09 -8.65
C LYS A 46 -22.80 5.17 -8.69
N GLU A 47 -23.36 6.28 -8.21
CA GLU A 47 -24.78 6.57 -8.17
C GLU A 47 -25.12 7.48 -9.34
N GLY A 48 -25.86 7.00 -10.33
CA GLY A 48 -26.28 7.81 -11.46
C GLY A 48 -26.63 7.02 -12.71
N ALA A 49 -27.15 7.73 -13.70
CA ALA A 49 -27.49 7.15 -14.99
C ALA A 49 -26.22 6.63 -15.70
N GLN A 50 -26.32 5.45 -16.28
CA GLN A 50 -25.22 4.84 -17.05
C GLN A 50 -25.26 5.23 -18.54
N LEU A 51 -26.41 5.70 -18.99
CA LEU A 51 -26.70 6.11 -20.36
C LEU A 51 -27.38 7.46 -20.36
N ILE A 52 -27.02 8.32 -21.31
CA ILE A 52 -27.68 9.58 -21.59
C ILE A 52 -28.59 9.37 -22.79
N GLY A 53 -29.87 9.69 -22.61
CA GLY A 53 -30.91 9.60 -23.63
C GLY A 53 -31.46 10.97 -24.03
N THR A 54 -32.69 10.96 -24.57
CA THR A 54 -33.40 12.18 -25.01
C THR A 54 -33.90 13.07 -23.88
N ASP A 55 -34.04 12.50 -22.68
CA ASP A 55 -34.42 13.25 -21.49
C ASP A 55 -33.23 13.87 -20.79
N TYR A 56 -33.44 15.02 -20.13
CA TYR A 56 -32.39 15.66 -19.34
C TYR A 56 -31.94 14.75 -18.20
N THR A 57 -30.66 14.39 -18.23
CA THR A 57 -30.05 13.53 -17.23
C THR A 57 -28.87 14.26 -16.60
N THR A 58 -28.82 14.29 -15.28
CA THR A 58 -27.64 14.82 -14.53
C THR A 58 -26.72 13.66 -14.21
N VAL A 59 -25.47 13.82 -14.58
CA VAL A 59 -24.38 12.88 -14.29
C VAL A 59 -23.30 13.60 -13.52
N VAL A 60 -22.81 12.94 -12.47
CA VAL A 60 -21.69 13.42 -11.66
C VAL A 60 -20.44 12.64 -12.04
N PHE A 61 -19.41 13.38 -12.39
CA PHE A 61 -18.06 12.83 -12.56
C PHE A 61 -17.19 13.28 -11.40
N ARG A 62 -16.40 12.36 -10.88
CA ARG A 62 -15.47 12.61 -9.78
C ARG A 62 -14.04 12.39 -10.24
N GLU A 63 -13.12 13.12 -9.66
CA GLU A 63 -11.71 12.88 -9.88
C GLU A 63 -11.36 11.47 -9.40
N GLY A 64 -10.80 10.66 -10.28
CA GLY A 64 -10.35 9.30 -10.00
C GLY A 64 -8.85 9.23 -9.77
N PRO A 65 -8.35 8.13 -9.20
CA PRO A 65 -6.92 7.95 -8.96
C PRO A 65 -6.13 7.96 -10.28
N SER A 66 -4.97 8.62 -10.27
CA SER A 66 -4.06 8.69 -11.43
C SER A 66 -3.14 7.47 -11.52
N TYR A 67 -2.94 6.79 -10.40
CA TYR A 67 -2.08 5.61 -10.28
C TYR A 67 -2.87 4.38 -9.85
N TYR A 68 -2.32 3.22 -10.09
CA TYR A 68 -2.75 1.96 -9.54
C TYR A 68 -1.52 1.13 -9.15
N THR A 69 -1.68 0.24 -8.19
CA THR A 69 -0.62 -0.66 -7.76
C THR A 69 -0.91 -2.08 -8.23
N MET A 70 0.14 -2.78 -8.61
CA MET A 70 0.13 -4.23 -8.79
C MET A 70 1.02 -4.86 -7.73
N SER A 71 0.63 -6.02 -7.21
CA SER A 71 1.36 -6.70 -6.15
C SER A 71 1.75 -8.12 -6.52
N GLY A 72 2.86 -8.56 -5.97
CA GLY A 72 3.31 -9.94 -6.01
C GLY A 72 3.84 -10.33 -4.64
N ILE A 73 3.55 -11.55 -4.22
CA ILE A 73 3.94 -12.09 -2.93
C ILE A 73 4.60 -13.44 -3.18
N ALA A 74 5.70 -13.67 -2.50
CA ALA A 74 6.32 -14.98 -2.36
C ALA A 74 6.58 -15.24 -0.87
N ARG A 75 6.43 -16.48 -0.44
CA ARG A 75 6.59 -16.90 0.95
C ARG A 75 7.18 -18.30 1.00
N ILE A 76 8.14 -18.49 1.87
CA ILE A 76 8.75 -19.79 2.17
C ILE A 76 8.76 -19.98 3.69
N GLY A 77 8.33 -21.16 4.13
CA GLY A 77 8.46 -21.54 5.55
C GLY A 77 9.88 -22.04 5.86
N LYS A 78 10.37 -21.72 7.06
CA LYS A 78 11.71 -22.13 7.52
C LYS A 78 11.72 -23.63 7.88
N GLY A 79 12.59 -24.41 7.24
CA GLY A 79 12.76 -25.85 7.52
C GLY A 79 11.55 -26.72 7.10
N CYS A 80 11.22 -27.73 7.90
CA CYS A 80 10.09 -28.64 7.67
C CYS A 80 8.72 -28.08 8.12
N SER A 81 8.66 -26.85 8.62
CA SER A 81 7.43 -26.21 9.07
C SER A 81 6.81 -25.40 7.92
N ASN A 82 5.53 -25.65 7.65
CA ASN A 82 4.75 -24.83 6.73
C ASN A 82 4.25 -23.51 7.36
N ILE A 83 4.63 -23.24 8.63
CA ILE A 83 4.19 -22.07 9.37
C ILE A 83 5.35 -21.07 9.43
N SER A 84 5.18 -19.92 8.82
CA SER A 84 6.08 -18.78 8.94
C SER A 84 5.58 -17.86 10.06
N GLY A 85 6.51 -17.24 10.80
CA GLY A 85 6.23 -16.20 11.79
C GLY A 85 5.72 -14.90 11.18
N ASP A 86 5.89 -14.72 9.87
CA ASP A 86 5.54 -13.51 9.16
C ASP A 86 4.06 -13.46 8.80
N SER A 87 3.49 -12.28 8.84
CA SER A 87 2.15 -11.97 8.34
C SER A 87 2.19 -10.72 7.46
N PHE A 88 1.24 -10.62 6.54
CA PHE A 88 1.11 -9.46 5.66
C PHE A 88 -0.34 -9.16 5.34
N THR A 89 -0.61 -7.92 4.95
CA THR A 89 -1.91 -7.51 4.40
C THR A 89 -1.74 -6.48 3.30
N MET A 90 -2.77 -6.37 2.47
CA MET A 90 -2.93 -5.31 1.47
C MET A 90 -4.33 -4.77 1.60
N MET A 91 -4.45 -3.48 1.89
CA MET A 91 -5.70 -2.83 2.24
C MET A 91 -5.95 -1.59 1.40
N ASP A 92 -7.21 -1.32 1.09
CA ASP A 92 -7.64 -0.07 0.48
C ASP A 92 -8.02 0.91 1.61
N LEU A 93 -7.31 2.02 1.69
CA LEU A 93 -7.44 3.01 2.76
C LEU A 93 -8.30 4.20 2.34
N PRO A 94 -8.89 4.92 3.30
CA PRO A 94 -9.63 6.16 3.03
C PRO A 94 -8.81 7.15 2.21
N GLY A 95 -9.49 8.03 1.47
CA GLY A 95 -8.83 9.05 0.64
C GLY A 95 -8.22 8.54 -0.66
N GLY A 96 -8.43 7.25 -1.04
CA GLY A 96 -7.87 6.64 -2.25
C GLY A 96 -6.40 6.29 -2.11
N LYS A 97 -6.02 5.93 -0.90
CA LYS A 97 -4.72 5.36 -0.59
C LYS A 97 -4.78 3.83 -0.61
N ARG A 98 -3.63 3.20 -0.76
CA ARG A 98 -3.46 1.76 -0.62
C ARG A 98 -2.32 1.46 0.32
N GLY A 99 -2.59 0.61 1.32
CA GLY A 99 -1.61 0.14 2.29
C GLY A 99 -1.10 -1.26 1.93
N VAL A 100 0.17 -1.50 2.19
CA VAL A 100 0.79 -2.83 2.21
C VAL A 100 1.59 -2.92 3.49
N ALA A 101 1.34 -3.93 4.30
CA ALA A 101 2.04 -4.14 5.55
C ALA A 101 2.62 -5.54 5.66
N LEU A 102 3.83 -5.62 6.23
CA LEU A 102 4.48 -6.84 6.69
C LEU A 102 4.74 -6.74 8.18
N SER A 103 4.63 -7.85 8.88
CA SER A 103 4.99 -7.99 10.29
C SER A 103 5.66 -9.34 10.51
N ASP A 104 6.76 -9.35 11.22
CA ASP A 104 7.43 -10.56 11.70
C ASP A 104 7.27 -10.63 13.22
N GLY A 105 6.76 -11.77 13.69
CA GLY A 105 6.53 -12.04 15.11
C GLY A 105 7.76 -12.64 15.79
N MET A 106 7.94 -12.35 17.06
CA MET A 106 9.06 -12.85 17.84
C MET A 106 9.18 -14.38 17.81
N GLY A 107 10.35 -14.87 17.39
CA GLY A 107 10.69 -16.29 17.43
C GLY A 107 10.26 -17.06 16.18
N CYS A 108 9.76 -18.27 16.35
CA CYS A 108 9.36 -19.13 15.22
C CYS A 108 8.11 -19.97 15.53
N GLY A 109 7.50 -20.45 14.46
CA GLY A 109 6.36 -21.36 14.56
C GLY A 109 5.04 -20.66 14.87
N GLN A 110 4.14 -21.38 15.56
CA GLN A 110 2.74 -20.95 15.71
C GLN A 110 2.55 -19.72 16.62
N ALA A 111 3.42 -19.53 17.61
CA ALA A 111 3.35 -18.37 18.50
C ALA A 111 3.70 -17.08 17.76
N ALA A 112 4.83 -17.06 17.06
CA ALA A 112 5.25 -15.94 16.23
C ALA A 112 4.20 -15.59 15.14
N CYS A 113 3.65 -16.61 14.48
CA CYS A 113 2.57 -16.43 13.49
C CYS A 113 1.33 -15.77 14.08
N ARG A 114 0.91 -16.16 15.29
CA ARG A 114 -0.25 -15.53 15.96
C ARG A 114 0.02 -14.08 16.31
N GLU A 115 1.23 -13.78 16.76
CA GLU A 115 1.62 -12.43 17.14
C GLU A 115 1.61 -11.49 15.93
N SER A 116 2.32 -11.85 14.87
CA SER A 116 2.36 -11.06 13.63
C SER A 116 0.98 -10.92 12.98
N THR A 117 0.15 -11.97 13.03
CA THR A 117 -1.22 -11.93 12.52
C THR A 117 -2.07 -10.92 13.30
N LEU A 118 -2.02 -10.96 14.63
CA LEU A 118 -2.74 -10.01 15.49
C LEU A 118 -2.33 -8.56 15.20
N VAL A 119 -1.03 -8.31 15.05
CA VAL A 119 -0.51 -6.97 14.72
C VAL A 119 -1.04 -6.49 13.38
N ILE A 120 -1.04 -7.36 12.36
CA ILE A 120 -1.53 -7.02 11.02
C ILE A 120 -3.04 -6.78 11.04
N GLU A 121 -3.83 -7.60 11.71
CA GLU A 121 -5.29 -7.43 11.83
C GLU A 121 -5.64 -6.10 12.52
N LEU A 122 -5.00 -5.79 13.66
CA LEU A 122 -5.21 -4.52 14.35
C LEU A 122 -4.78 -3.31 13.50
N LEU A 123 -3.67 -3.43 12.77
CA LEU A 123 -3.20 -2.36 11.90
C LEU A 123 -4.20 -2.09 10.77
N GLU A 124 -4.71 -3.15 10.14
CA GLU A 124 -5.71 -3.08 9.09
C GLU A 124 -6.99 -2.40 9.59
N GLU A 125 -7.55 -2.87 10.71
CA GLU A 125 -8.77 -2.29 11.30
C GLU A 125 -8.63 -0.80 11.62
N LEU A 126 -7.51 -0.40 12.23
CA LEU A 126 -7.27 1.00 12.60
C LEU A 126 -7.07 1.89 11.36
N LEU A 127 -6.32 1.43 10.37
CA LEU A 127 -6.06 2.20 9.16
C LEU A 127 -7.32 2.32 8.28
N GLU A 128 -8.11 1.25 8.15
CA GLU A 128 -9.39 1.28 7.44
C GLU A 128 -10.43 2.18 8.13
N ALA A 129 -10.38 2.25 9.46
CA ALA A 129 -11.17 3.20 10.25
C ALA A 129 -10.70 4.66 10.09
N GLY A 130 -9.58 4.90 9.40
CA GLY A 130 -9.06 6.24 9.10
C GLY A 130 -8.15 6.83 10.18
N PHE A 131 -7.63 6.03 11.10
CA PHE A 131 -6.61 6.50 12.03
C PHE A 131 -5.31 6.82 11.27
N PRO A 132 -4.59 7.92 11.64
CA PRO A 132 -3.27 8.20 11.11
C PRO A 132 -2.30 7.04 11.36
N GLU A 133 -1.45 6.73 10.41
CA GLU A 133 -0.58 5.56 10.39
C GLU A 133 0.28 5.44 11.67
N LYS A 134 0.95 6.53 12.06
CA LYS A 134 1.78 6.56 13.29
C LYS A 134 0.95 6.38 14.56
N THR A 135 -0.27 6.92 14.59
CA THR A 135 -1.18 6.77 15.73
C THR A 135 -1.63 5.32 15.87
N ALA A 136 -1.99 4.67 14.76
CA ALA A 136 -2.36 3.26 14.75
C ALA A 136 -1.22 2.38 15.30
N ILE A 137 0.01 2.58 14.83
CA ILE A 137 1.18 1.84 15.29
C ILE A 137 1.46 2.07 16.80
N GLN A 138 1.33 3.32 17.29
CA GLN A 138 1.48 3.64 18.69
C GLN A 138 0.41 2.98 19.58
N MET A 139 -0.84 2.92 19.11
CA MET A 139 -1.92 2.23 19.82
C MET A 139 -1.66 0.73 19.93
N ILE A 140 -1.21 0.10 18.85
CA ILE A 140 -0.83 -1.33 18.84
C ILE A 140 0.35 -1.56 19.80
N ASN A 141 1.40 -0.72 19.72
CA ASN A 141 2.54 -0.80 20.64
C ASN A 141 2.09 -0.74 22.10
N THR A 142 1.22 0.21 22.46
CA THR A 142 0.70 0.35 23.82
C THR A 142 -0.06 -0.90 24.25
N THR A 143 -0.86 -1.48 23.37
CA THR A 143 -1.60 -2.72 23.64
C THR A 143 -0.68 -3.89 23.93
N LEU A 144 0.41 -4.03 23.17
CA LEU A 144 1.39 -5.09 23.34
C LEU A 144 2.18 -4.93 24.65
N VAL A 145 2.57 -3.71 24.99
CA VAL A 145 3.37 -3.43 26.21
C VAL A 145 2.53 -3.57 27.48
N CYS A 146 1.28 -3.06 27.48
CA CYS A 146 0.46 -3.02 28.70
C CYS A 146 -0.30 -4.31 29.01
N GLY A 147 -0.45 -5.21 28.05
CA GLY A 147 -1.40 -6.32 28.15
C GLY A 147 -0.84 -7.65 28.64
N ARG A 148 0.48 -7.79 28.91
CA ARG A 148 1.10 -9.12 29.06
C ARG A 148 2.20 -9.18 30.12
N GLU A 149 2.32 -10.34 30.77
CA GLU A 149 3.40 -10.62 31.72
C GLU A 149 4.73 -10.93 31.01
N GLU A 150 4.68 -11.43 29.77
CA GLU A 150 5.86 -11.74 28.94
C GLU A 150 6.05 -10.68 27.85
N ILE A 151 7.30 -10.40 27.53
CA ILE A 151 7.65 -9.48 26.45
C ILE A 151 7.34 -10.16 25.11
N HIS A 152 6.40 -9.59 24.39
CA HIS A 152 6.09 -9.97 23.02
C HIS A 152 6.34 -8.78 22.12
N TYR A 153 7.14 -8.96 21.09
CA TYR A 153 7.42 -7.91 20.12
C TYR A 153 7.23 -8.41 18.71
N SER A 154 6.92 -7.50 17.82
CA SER A 154 6.79 -7.75 16.41
C SER A 154 7.30 -6.58 15.60
N THR A 155 7.65 -6.81 14.36
CA THR A 155 8.06 -5.74 13.46
C THR A 155 6.84 -5.15 12.75
N ILE A 156 6.92 -3.91 12.29
CA ILE A 156 5.99 -3.33 11.32
C ILE A 156 6.77 -2.69 10.19
N ASP A 157 6.53 -3.17 8.97
CA ASP A 157 6.91 -2.51 7.74
C ASP A 157 5.62 -2.14 6.99
N LEU A 158 5.29 -0.86 6.96
CA LEU A 158 4.07 -0.34 6.33
C LEU A 158 4.44 0.61 5.21
N THR A 159 3.91 0.35 4.04
CA THR A 159 4.01 1.24 2.89
C THR A 159 2.61 1.70 2.48
N VAL A 160 2.41 3.02 2.43
CA VAL A 160 1.15 3.64 2.05
C VAL A 160 1.32 4.44 0.77
N PHE A 161 0.56 4.09 -0.26
CA PHE A 161 0.56 4.72 -1.58
C PHE A 161 -0.65 5.65 -1.72
N ASP A 162 -0.43 6.92 -2.00
CA ASP A 162 -1.48 7.82 -2.45
C ASP A 162 -1.67 7.65 -3.96
N LEU A 163 -2.82 7.08 -4.35
CA LEU A 163 -3.10 6.76 -5.76
C LEU A 163 -3.49 7.99 -6.60
N TYR A 164 -3.69 9.16 -5.99
CA TYR A 164 -3.94 10.39 -6.72
C TYR A 164 -2.65 11.12 -7.06
N THR A 165 -1.74 11.21 -6.10
CA THR A 165 -0.50 11.98 -6.21
C THR A 165 0.71 11.15 -6.60
N GLY A 166 0.70 9.84 -6.32
CA GLY A 166 1.86 8.96 -6.44
C GLY A 166 2.88 9.13 -5.30
N GLU A 167 2.53 9.87 -4.24
CA GLU A 167 3.34 9.89 -3.03
C GLU A 167 3.26 8.52 -2.34
N CYS A 168 4.39 8.07 -1.84
CA CYS A 168 4.52 6.85 -1.07
C CYS A 168 5.16 7.17 0.27
N GLU A 169 4.53 6.78 1.36
CA GLU A 169 5.08 6.86 2.71
C GLU A 169 5.47 5.46 3.17
N LEU A 170 6.75 5.31 3.56
CA LEU A 170 7.30 4.08 4.11
C LEU A 170 7.52 4.29 5.60
N ILE A 171 6.92 3.45 6.42
CA ILE A 171 6.88 3.57 7.88
C ILE A 171 7.37 2.26 8.47
N LYS A 172 8.38 2.34 9.33
CA LYS A 172 9.04 1.17 9.89
C LYS A 172 9.14 1.25 11.41
N ALA A 173 8.95 0.07 12.04
CA ALA A 173 9.23 -0.17 13.45
C ALA A 173 9.93 -1.53 13.57
N GLY A 174 11.24 -1.53 13.74
CA GLY A 174 12.08 -2.73 13.86
C GLY A 174 12.13 -3.61 12.61
N ALA A 175 11.65 -3.12 11.48
CA ALA A 175 11.49 -3.92 10.26
C ALA A 175 12.77 -3.96 9.44
N SER A 176 12.90 -5.03 8.66
CA SER A 176 14.00 -5.27 7.73
C SER A 176 14.02 -4.27 6.57
N SER A 177 15.01 -4.44 5.69
CA SER A 177 15.24 -3.57 4.54
C SER A 177 14.10 -3.52 3.56
N THR A 178 13.83 -2.34 3.00
CA THR A 178 12.94 -2.14 1.84
C THR A 178 13.72 -1.52 0.70
N PHE A 179 13.52 -2.04 -0.51
CA PHE A 179 14.19 -1.54 -1.71
C PHE A 179 13.18 -0.85 -2.63
N ILE A 180 13.56 0.32 -3.15
CA ILE A 180 12.79 1.02 -4.19
C ILE A 180 13.58 0.95 -5.49
N ARG A 181 13.10 0.16 -6.45
CA ARG A 181 13.71 0.04 -7.78
C ARG A 181 13.03 0.98 -8.77
N ARG A 182 13.80 1.89 -9.34
CA ARG A 182 13.43 2.77 -10.46
C ARG A 182 14.38 2.49 -11.62
N LYS A 183 13.88 1.99 -12.74
CA LYS A 183 14.73 1.66 -13.90
C LYS A 183 16.13 1.14 -13.52
N ASP A 184 17.12 2.05 -13.47
CA ASP A 184 18.54 1.76 -13.24
C ASP A 184 19.02 2.11 -11.83
N GLN A 185 18.14 2.60 -10.97
CA GLN A 185 18.47 3.02 -9.61
C GLN A 185 17.73 2.20 -8.59
N ILE A 186 18.46 1.79 -7.56
CA ILE A 186 17.90 1.15 -6.37
C ILE A 186 18.20 2.06 -5.19
N GLU A 187 17.17 2.36 -4.43
CA GLU A 187 17.28 3.01 -3.14
C GLU A 187 17.01 1.97 -2.07
N HIS A 188 17.88 1.90 -1.09
CA HIS A 188 17.80 0.99 0.03
C HIS A 188 17.39 1.77 1.29
N LEU A 189 16.36 1.32 1.98
CA LEU A 189 15.81 1.92 3.19
C LEU A 189 15.87 0.91 4.33
N THR A 190 16.58 1.27 5.40
CA THR A 190 16.69 0.49 6.63
C THR A 190 15.95 1.17 7.76
N SER A 191 15.56 0.41 8.78
CA SER A 191 15.02 0.94 10.04
C SER A 191 16.10 0.91 11.11
N THR A 192 16.12 1.95 11.93
CA THR A 192 16.93 2.02 13.15
C THR A 192 16.08 1.95 14.42
N SER A 193 14.77 1.96 14.27
CA SER A 193 13.81 1.88 15.35
C SER A 193 13.67 0.46 15.89
N LEU A 194 13.25 0.36 17.16
CA LEU A 194 12.96 -0.92 17.79
C LEU A 194 11.63 -1.50 17.30
N PRO A 195 11.45 -2.83 17.36
CA PRO A 195 10.14 -3.46 17.16
C PRO A 195 9.08 -2.93 18.13
N ILE A 196 7.82 -3.02 17.74
CA ILE A 196 6.70 -2.72 18.62
C ILE A 196 6.60 -3.75 19.74
N GLY A 197 6.13 -3.33 20.91
CA GLY A 197 6.01 -4.18 22.11
C GLY A 197 7.23 -4.21 23.02
N VAL A 198 8.38 -3.66 22.58
CA VAL A 198 9.62 -3.65 23.37
C VAL A 198 9.62 -2.53 24.42
N MET A 199 9.14 -1.33 24.05
CA MET A 199 9.19 -0.15 24.91
C MET A 199 7.89 0.66 24.83
N ASN A 200 7.56 1.34 25.95
CA ASN A 200 6.38 2.24 25.98
C ASN A 200 6.49 3.41 25.00
N SER A 201 7.68 3.98 24.85
CA SER A 201 7.94 5.05 23.89
C SER A 201 8.58 4.46 22.64
N LEU A 202 7.85 4.51 21.54
CA LEU A 202 8.29 3.98 20.26
C LEU A 202 8.69 5.13 19.34
N GLU A 203 9.91 5.10 18.83
CA GLU A 203 10.33 5.90 17.69
C GLU A 203 9.97 5.17 16.41
N ILE A 204 9.26 5.85 15.50
CA ILE A 204 8.78 5.29 14.24
C ILE A 204 9.49 5.99 13.10
N ASP A 205 10.28 5.24 12.34
CA ASP A 205 10.90 5.75 11.12
C ASP A 205 9.85 5.97 10.04
N SER A 206 9.86 7.13 9.40
CA SER A 206 8.94 7.45 8.32
C SER A 206 9.64 8.27 7.25
N VAL A 207 9.53 7.81 6.02
CA VAL A 207 10.15 8.43 4.86
C VAL A 207 9.14 8.53 3.72
N LYS A 208 9.04 9.72 3.12
CA LYS A 208 8.17 9.95 1.95
C LYS A 208 8.96 9.96 0.66
N ARG A 209 8.39 9.37 -0.37
CA ARG A 209 8.98 9.32 -1.72
C ARG A 209 7.92 9.58 -2.78
N GLN A 210 8.28 10.36 -3.79
CA GLN A 210 7.48 10.48 -5.00
C GLN A 210 7.80 9.31 -5.92
N LEU A 211 6.80 8.52 -6.25
CA LEU A 211 6.91 7.39 -7.18
C LEU A 211 6.42 7.79 -8.57
N THR A 212 6.95 7.09 -9.55
CA THR A 212 6.59 7.22 -10.96
C THR A 212 6.18 5.85 -11.51
N ASP A 213 5.58 5.83 -12.69
CA ASP A 213 5.22 4.58 -13.36
C ASP A 213 6.43 3.66 -13.52
N GLY A 214 6.22 2.36 -13.30
CA GLY A 214 7.26 1.35 -13.36
C GLY A 214 8.20 1.30 -12.15
N THR A 215 7.91 2.04 -11.07
CA THR A 215 8.63 1.90 -9.80
C THR A 215 8.15 0.67 -9.03
N TYR A 216 9.08 -0.07 -8.43
CA TYR A 216 8.80 -1.20 -7.54
C TYR A 216 9.22 -0.86 -6.12
N VAL A 217 8.35 -1.13 -5.16
CA VAL A 217 8.68 -1.15 -3.73
C VAL A 217 8.73 -2.61 -3.30
N ILE A 218 9.88 -3.04 -2.82
CA ILE A 218 10.17 -4.44 -2.48
C ILE A 218 10.41 -4.49 -0.98
N MET A 219 9.46 -5.06 -0.26
CA MET A 219 9.47 -5.23 1.19
C MET A 219 9.85 -6.66 1.51
N LEU A 220 10.71 -6.86 2.49
CA LEU A 220 11.27 -8.16 2.87
C LEU A 220 11.20 -8.34 4.38
N THR A 221 11.05 -9.57 4.83
CA THR A 221 11.29 -9.96 6.21
C THR A 221 12.74 -10.41 6.38
N ASP A 222 13.23 -10.49 7.61
CA ASP A 222 14.59 -10.89 7.92
C ASP A 222 14.95 -12.29 7.44
N GLY A 223 13.96 -13.19 7.34
CA GLY A 223 14.15 -14.54 6.82
C GLY A 223 14.76 -14.59 5.42
N VAL A 224 14.52 -13.58 4.57
CA VAL A 224 15.16 -13.47 3.25
C VAL A 224 16.62 -13.05 3.39
N LEU A 225 16.90 -12.10 4.28
CA LEU A 225 18.25 -11.62 4.56
C LEU A 225 19.10 -12.71 5.21
N ASP A 226 18.55 -13.45 6.16
CA ASP A 226 19.19 -14.54 6.88
C ASP A 226 19.61 -15.72 5.99
N ALA A 227 18.99 -15.87 4.82
CA ALA A 227 19.36 -16.88 3.84
C ALA A 227 20.63 -16.51 3.05
N LEU A 228 21.12 -15.28 3.17
CA LEU A 228 22.28 -14.76 2.46
C LEU A 228 23.50 -14.68 3.39
N PRO A 229 24.73 -14.68 2.83
CA PRO A 229 25.97 -14.57 3.62
C PRO A 229 25.99 -13.29 4.45
N VAL A 230 26.33 -13.42 5.73
CA VAL A 230 26.41 -12.30 6.67
C VAL A 230 27.40 -11.24 6.19
N GLY A 231 26.95 -9.99 6.15
CA GLY A 231 27.74 -8.82 5.74
C GLY A 231 27.65 -8.50 4.24
N GLU A 232 27.06 -9.37 3.42
CA GLU A 232 26.88 -9.16 1.97
C GLU A 232 25.40 -9.11 1.56
N GLN A 233 24.49 -9.24 2.50
CA GLN A 233 23.05 -9.43 2.29
C GLN A 233 22.44 -8.32 1.41
N ASP A 234 22.61 -7.08 1.80
CA ASP A 234 22.04 -5.92 1.09
C ASP A 234 22.65 -5.78 -0.30
N PHE A 235 23.97 -5.99 -0.44
CA PHE A 235 24.66 -5.92 -1.72
C PHE A 235 24.19 -7.02 -2.69
N LEU A 236 24.01 -8.24 -2.19
CA LEU A 236 23.54 -9.36 -3.01
C LEU A 236 22.09 -9.16 -3.45
N LEU A 237 21.21 -8.72 -2.54
CA LEU A 237 19.83 -8.40 -2.87
C LEU A 237 19.74 -7.26 -3.88
N GLU A 238 20.50 -6.20 -3.68
CA GLU A 238 20.55 -5.10 -4.64
C GLU A 238 21.02 -5.57 -6.01
N THR A 239 22.01 -6.46 -6.06
CA THR A 239 22.52 -7.06 -7.30
C THR A 239 21.45 -7.91 -7.99
N ILE A 240 20.73 -8.76 -7.25
CA ILE A 240 19.63 -9.58 -7.77
C ILE A 240 18.52 -8.70 -8.32
N ILE A 241 18.07 -7.71 -7.53
CA ILE A 241 16.99 -6.79 -7.91
C ILE A 241 17.37 -5.97 -9.14
N LYS A 242 18.62 -5.54 -9.25
CA LYS A 242 19.13 -4.74 -10.37
C LYS A 242 19.34 -5.56 -11.64
N GLY A 243 19.79 -6.80 -11.47
CA GLY A 243 20.10 -7.70 -12.59
C GLY A 243 18.88 -8.29 -13.30
N THR A 244 17.67 -8.11 -12.76
CA THR A 244 16.48 -8.72 -13.35
C THR A 244 15.67 -7.74 -14.21
N GLU A 245 15.22 -8.21 -15.39
CA GLU A 245 14.29 -7.51 -16.27
C GLU A 245 12.82 -7.87 -16.02
N ILE A 246 12.55 -8.69 -15.00
CA ILE A 246 11.21 -9.15 -14.67
C ILE A 246 10.34 -7.95 -14.30
N ARG A 247 9.19 -7.82 -15.01
CA ARG A 247 8.22 -6.73 -14.79
C ARG A 247 6.97 -7.19 -14.05
N ASN A 248 6.67 -8.48 -14.06
CA ASN A 248 5.53 -9.01 -13.32
C ASN A 248 5.88 -9.10 -11.83
N PRO A 249 5.13 -8.42 -10.91
CA PRO A 249 5.46 -8.42 -9.49
C PRO A 249 5.47 -9.80 -8.84
N LYS A 250 4.59 -10.73 -9.29
CA LYS A 250 4.55 -12.11 -8.77
C LYS A 250 5.80 -12.91 -9.17
N GLU A 251 6.24 -12.74 -10.40
CA GLU A 251 7.44 -13.40 -10.90
C GLU A 251 8.68 -12.80 -10.23
N LEU A 252 8.70 -11.47 -10.07
CA LEU A 252 9.79 -10.78 -9.37
C LEU A 252 9.91 -11.25 -7.92
N ALA A 253 8.80 -11.32 -7.19
CA ALA A 253 8.81 -11.81 -5.81
C ALA A 253 9.34 -13.25 -5.70
N ARG A 254 8.97 -14.14 -6.64
CA ARG A 254 9.49 -15.51 -6.69
C ARG A 254 10.95 -15.61 -7.09
N HIS A 255 11.45 -14.65 -7.86
CA HIS A 255 12.83 -14.62 -8.30
C HIS A 255 13.79 -14.14 -7.21
N ILE A 256 13.29 -13.24 -6.34
CA ILE A 256 14.05 -12.73 -5.18
C ILE A 256 14.12 -13.78 -4.06
N LEU A 257 13.08 -14.59 -3.90
CA LEU A 257 13.01 -15.66 -2.91
C LEU A 257 13.65 -16.96 -3.41
#